data_14b2b6ab7b0e1a6d77775490f0083fee
#
_entry.id   14b2b6ab7b0e1a6d77775490f0083fee
#
_cell.length_a   1.000
_cell.length_b   1.000
_cell.length_c   1.000
_cell.angle_alpha   90.00
_cell.angle_beta   90.00
_cell.angle_gamma   90.00
#
_symmetry.space_group_name_H-M   'P 1'
#
loop_
_entity.id
_entity.type
_entity.pdbx_description
1 polymer ?
#
loop_
_entity_poly.entity_id
_entity_poly.type
_entity_poly.pdbx_seq_one_letter_code
_entity_poly.pdbx_strand_id
1 'polypeptide(L)'
;MPSDPHRAPTDEPPMLRVPSEEARMLHIPSEEARMLRIRGARTHNLKNIDLDIPKHALVVITGLSGSGKSSLAFDTLYAEGQRRYVESLSTYARQFLQLMDKPDVDVIEGLSPAIAIEQKAASHNPRSTVGTVTEIHDYLRLLYARAGTPF
;
A
#
# COMPACT_ATOMS: atom_id res chain seq x y z
N MET A 1 61.60 -14.59 -34.08
CA MET A 1 60.27 -15.12 -33.66
C MET A 1 59.30 -13.95 -33.61
N PRO A 2 58.30 -13.88 -34.46
CA PRO A 2 57.35 -12.78 -34.50
C PRO A 2 56.20 -13.03 -33.49
N SER A 3 55.82 -11.97 -32.81
CA SER A 3 54.71 -11.84 -31.88
C SER A 3 53.36 -11.99 -32.57
N ASP A 4 52.52 -12.85 -32.05
CA ASP A 4 51.16 -13.13 -32.53
C ASP A 4 50.20 -12.01 -32.06
N PRO A 5 49.51 -11.27 -33.00
CA PRO A 5 48.64 -10.13 -32.68
C PRO A 5 47.16 -10.49 -32.55
N HIS A 6 46.76 -11.76 -32.40
CA HIS A 6 45.33 -12.15 -32.34
C HIS A 6 44.94 -12.79 -31.01
N ARG A 7 45.04 -12.05 -29.91
CA ARG A 7 44.31 -12.42 -28.71
C ARG A 7 43.10 -11.49 -28.57
N ALA A 8 41.96 -12.00 -28.95
CA ALA A 8 40.67 -11.33 -28.74
C ALA A 8 40.44 -11.08 -27.24
N PRO A 9 39.83 -9.94 -26.85
CA PRO A 9 39.45 -9.73 -25.48
C PRO A 9 38.33 -10.72 -25.14
N THR A 10 38.52 -11.46 -24.06
CA THR A 10 37.47 -12.29 -23.46
C THR A 10 36.43 -11.36 -22.86
N ASP A 11 35.28 -11.22 -23.56
CA ASP A 11 34.05 -10.65 -23.03
C ASP A 11 33.50 -11.57 -21.93
N GLU A 12 34.07 -11.46 -20.73
CA GLU A 12 33.39 -11.97 -19.54
C GLU A 12 32.24 -10.98 -19.22
N PRO A 13 30.99 -11.47 -19.15
CA PRO A 13 29.90 -10.63 -18.70
C PRO A 13 30.19 -10.12 -17.27
N PRO A 14 29.77 -8.88 -16.94
CA PRO A 14 30.01 -8.33 -15.61
C PRO A 14 29.36 -9.23 -14.57
N MET A 15 30.19 -9.92 -13.80
CA MET A 15 29.74 -10.69 -12.65
C MET A 15 28.97 -9.76 -11.72
N LEU A 16 27.67 -9.99 -11.59
CA LEU A 16 26.84 -9.40 -10.55
C LEU A 16 27.53 -9.67 -9.21
N ARG A 17 28.20 -8.67 -8.67
CA ARG A 17 28.75 -8.75 -7.31
C ARG A 17 27.56 -8.86 -6.36
N VAL A 18 27.29 -10.08 -5.93
CA VAL A 18 26.41 -10.31 -4.79
C VAL A 18 27.05 -9.61 -3.58
N PRO A 19 26.37 -8.70 -2.90
CA PRO A 19 26.91 -8.05 -1.71
C PRO A 19 27.34 -9.13 -0.72
N SER A 20 28.55 -9.00 -0.15
CA SER A 20 29.04 -9.90 0.87
C SER A 20 28.05 -10.01 2.04
N GLU A 21 28.05 -11.14 2.74
CA GLU A 21 27.19 -11.34 3.93
C GLU A 21 27.33 -10.22 4.96
N GLU A 22 28.49 -9.58 5.03
CA GLU A 22 28.74 -8.40 5.87
C GLU A 22 27.93 -7.18 5.43
N ALA A 23 27.73 -6.97 4.11
CA ALA A 23 26.85 -5.89 3.62
C ALA A 23 25.37 -6.17 3.89
N ARG A 24 24.99 -7.45 4.04
CA ARG A 24 23.64 -7.83 4.50
C ARG A 24 23.44 -7.65 6.00
N MET A 25 24.48 -7.83 6.82
CA MET A 25 24.42 -7.60 8.27
C MET A 25 24.26 -6.13 8.65
N LEU A 26 24.72 -5.20 7.82
CA LEU A 26 24.60 -3.75 8.09
C LEU A 26 23.19 -3.16 7.87
N HIS A 27 22.22 -3.96 7.45
CA HIS A 27 20.85 -3.52 7.18
C HIS A 27 19.79 -4.30 7.96
N ILE A 28 20.11 -4.81 9.15
CA ILE A 28 19.07 -5.25 10.09
C ILE A 28 18.47 -3.97 10.66
N PRO A 29 17.22 -3.61 10.27
CA PRO A 29 16.57 -2.45 10.85
C PRO A 29 16.51 -2.66 12.37
N SER A 30 16.83 -1.61 13.13
CA SER A 30 16.67 -1.62 14.60
C SER A 30 15.27 -2.13 14.94
N GLU A 31 15.09 -2.76 16.11
CA GLU A 31 13.75 -3.19 16.54
C GLU A 31 12.73 -2.05 16.45
N GLU A 32 13.17 -0.83 16.69
CA GLU A 32 12.37 0.39 16.53
C GLU A 32 11.86 0.59 15.09
N ALA A 33 12.69 0.31 14.09
CA ALA A 33 12.30 0.42 12.69
C ALA A 33 11.30 -0.67 12.25
N ARG A 34 11.13 -1.73 13.06
CA ARG A 34 10.20 -2.84 12.81
C ARG A 34 8.82 -2.63 13.41
N MET A 35 8.63 -1.55 14.16
CA MET A 35 7.37 -1.26 14.84
C MET A 35 6.67 -0.07 14.19
N LEU A 36 5.36 -0.15 14.13
CA LEU A 36 4.46 0.96 13.89
C LEU A 36 3.97 1.43 15.26
N ARG A 37 4.34 2.65 15.65
CA ARG A 37 3.99 3.22 16.96
C ARG A 37 2.91 4.28 16.81
N ILE A 38 1.86 4.15 17.58
CA ILE A 38 0.74 5.08 17.64
C ILE A 38 0.67 5.62 19.05
N ARG A 39 0.55 6.93 19.21
CA ARG A 39 0.38 7.58 20.50
C ARG A 39 -0.78 8.56 20.46
N GLY A 40 -1.63 8.48 21.45
CA GLY A 40 -2.72 9.41 21.65
C GLY A 40 -3.80 9.35 20.58
N ALA A 41 -4.18 8.18 20.07
CA ALA A 41 -5.23 8.09 19.06
C ALA A 41 -6.62 8.33 19.68
N ARG A 42 -7.33 9.35 19.14
CA ARG A 42 -8.63 9.81 19.63
C ARG A 42 -9.68 9.92 18.51
N THR A 43 -9.35 9.46 17.31
CA THR A 43 -10.27 9.53 16.16
C THR A 43 -11.59 8.83 16.48
N HIS A 44 -12.71 9.53 16.26
CA HIS A 44 -14.06 9.06 16.54
C HIS A 44 -14.25 8.59 18.00
N ASN A 45 -14.43 7.29 18.21
CA ASN A 45 -14.68 6.69 19.52
C ASN A 45 -13.44 6.12 20.22
N LEU A 46 -12.24 6.35 19.65
CA LEU A 46 -11.00 5.97 20.30
C LEU A 46 -10.74 6.81 21.56
N LYS A 47 -10.30 6.17 22.62
CA LYS A 47 -10.16 6.78 23.95
C LYS A 47 -8.68 7.06 24.30
N ASN A 48 -8.02 7.87 23.46
CA ASN A 48 -6.61 8.25 23.66
C ASN A 48 -5.71 7.01 23.84
N ILE A 49 -5.73 6.13 22.86
CA ILE A 49 -5.02 4.85 22.95
C ILE A 49 -3.60 4.95 22.41
N ASP A 50 -2.70 4.19 23.04
CA ASP A 50 -1.33 3.96 22.58
C ASP A 50 -1.16 2.52 22.15
N LEU A 51 -0.49 2.30 21.02
CA LEU A 51 -0.29 0.97 20.45
C LEU A 51 1.07 0.87 19.78
N ASP A 52 1.70 -0.31 19.90
CA ASP A 52 2.86 -0.71 19.14
C ASP A 52 2.51 -1.95 18.31
N ILE A 53 2.57 -1.83 16.99
CA ILE A 53 2.16 -2.87 16.05
C ILE A 53 3.39 -3.34 15.27
N PRO A 54 3.68 -4.65 15.24
CA PRO A 54 4.80 -5.16 14.47
C PRO A 54 4.57 -4.98 12.96
N LYS A 55 5.60 -4.54 12.25
CA LYS A 55 5.62 -4.50 10.80
C LYS A 55 5.95 -5.88 10.21
N HIS A 56 5.62 -6.07 8.94
CA HIS A 56 5.88 -7.33 8.23
C HIS A 56 5.28 -8.57 8.90
N ALA A 57 4.18 -8.39 9.61
CA ALA A 57 3.41 -9.44 10.27
C ALA A 57 1.93 -9.31 9.94
N LEU A 58 1.22 -10.43 10.01
CA LEU A 58 -0.24 -10.42 9.97
C LEU A 58 -0.77 -9.99 11.33
N VAL A 59 -1.46 -8.86 11.37
CA VAL A 59 -2.10 -8.33 12.58
C VAL A 59 -3.62 -8.40 12.44
N VAL A 60 -4.29 -9.00 13.40
CA VAL A 60 -5.75 -9.11 13.42
C VAL A 60 -6.32 -8.22 14.52
N ILE A 61 -7.20 -7.29 14.14
CA ILE A 61 -7.90 -6.41 15.06
C ILE A 61 -9.30 -6.97 15.32
N THR A 62 -9.57 -7.39 16.54
CA THR A 62 -10.85 -8.01 16.95
C THR A 62 -11.55 -7.19 18.02
N GLY A 63 -12.84 -7.43 18.21
CA GLY A 63 -13.64 -6.78 19.26
C GLY A 63 -15.10 -6.63 18.85
N LEU A 64 -15.90 -6.13 19.78
CA LEU A 64 -17.34 -5.90 19.57
C LEU A 64 -17.59 -4.84 18.49
N SER A 65 -18.79 -4.85 17.89
CA SER A 65 -19.21 -3.77 16.99
C SER A 65 -19.18 -2.43 17.74
N GLY A 66 -18.69 -1.39 17.09
CA GLY A 66 -18.55 -0.06 17.70
C GLY A 66 -17.35 0.11 18.64
N SER A 67 -16.45 -0.90 18.77
CA SER A 67 -15.27 -0.79 19.64
C SER A 67 -14.12 0.05 19.08
N GLY A 68 -14.26 0.65 17.90
CA GLY A 68 -13.23 1.50 17.30
C GLY A 68 -12.26 0.79 16.35
N LYS A 69 -12.49 -0.48 16.00
CA LYS A 69 -11.61 -1.22 15.06
C LYS A 69 -11.43 -0.51 13.72
N SER A 70 -12.53 -0.11 13.11
CA SER A 70 -12.51 0.63 11.83
C SER A 70 -11.91 2.02 12.01
N SER A 71 -12.22 2.71 13.11
CA SER A 71 -11.64 4.02 13.42
C SER A 71 -10.13 3.96 13.57
N LEU A 72 -9.59 2.88 14.14
CA LEU A 72 -8.14 2.69 14.20
C LEU A 72 -7.55 2.35 12.84
N ALA A 73 -8.12 1.34 12.13
CA ALA A 73 -7.52 0.82 10.92
C ALA A 73 -7.68 1.77 9.73
N PHE A 74 -8.89 2.28 9.48
CA PHE A 74 -9.19 3.11 8.32
C PHE A 74 -9.08 4.60 8.61
N ASP A 75 -9.76 5.09 9.66
CA ASP A 75 -9.86 6.52 9.92
C ASP A 75 -8.61 7.09 10.61
N THR A 76 -7.72 6.24 11.15
CA THR A 76 -6.46 6.67 11.76
C THR A 76 -5.26 6.23 10.92
N LEU A 77 -4.99 4.93 10.82
CA LEU A 77 -3.78 4.42 10.18
C LEU A 77 -3.78 4.62 8.67
N TYR A 78 -4.83 4.17 7.99
CA TYR A 78 -4.92 4.31 6.54
C TYR A 78 -5.05 5.77 6.12
N ALA A 79 -5.87 6.55 6.80
CA ALA A 79 -6.06 7.98 6.51
C ALA A 79 -4.73 8.75 6.62
N GLU A 80 -3.96 8.55 7.68
CA GLU A 80 -2.65 9.20 7.83
C GLU A 80 -1.62 8.70 6.81
N GLY A 81 -1.61 7.40 6.49
CA GLY A 81 -0.76 6.83 5.45
C GLY A 81 -1.05 7.40 4.08
N GLN A 82 -2.33 7.50 3.73
CA GLN A 82 -2.79 8.11 2.48
C GLN A 82 -2.44 9.59 2.42
N ARG A 83 -2.67 10.33 3.50
CA ARG A 83 -2.35 11.76 3.59
C ARG A 83 -0.86 12.01 3.35
N ARG A 84 0.04 11.29 4.03
CA ARG A 84 1.49 11.41 3.85
C ARG A 84 1.93 11.03 2.45
N TYR A 85 1.32 9.99 1.87
CA TYR A 85 1.60 9.59 0.50
C TYR A 85 1.22 10.71 -0.48
N VAL A 86 0.01 11.25 -0.38
CA VAL A 86 -0.47 12.34 -1.25
C VAL A 86 0.39 13.60 -1.06
N GLU A 87 0.80 13.93 0.15
CA GLU A 87 1.70 15.06 0.43
C GLU A 87 3.08 14.91 -0.22
N SER A 88 3.56 13.69 -0.40
CA SER A 88 4.83 13.40 -1.09
C SER A 88 4.77 13.58 -2.60
N LEU A 89 3.58 13.64 -3.18
CA LEU A 89 3.38 13.78 -4.62
C LEU A 89 3.54 15.23 -5.09
N SER A 90 3.76 15.41 -6.40
CA SER A 90 3.82 16.74 -7.01
C SER A 90 2.51 17.51 -6.83
N THR A 91 2.57 18.85 -6.86
CA THR A 91 1.39 19.71 -6.75
C THR A 91 0.32 19.40 -7.78
N TYR A 92 0.75 19.02 -8.99
CA TYR A 92 -0.17 18.64 -10.06
C TYR A 92 -0.92 17.34 -9.72
N ALA A 93 -0.21 16.31 -9.24
CA ALA A 93 -0.83 15.04 -8.89
C ALA A 93 -1.81 15.16 -7.72
N ARG A 94 -1.54 16.05 -6.75
CA ARG A 94 -2.43 16.31 -5.61
C ARG A 94 -3.79 16.86 -6.01
N GLN A 95 -3.91 17.57 -7.12
CA GLN A 95 -5.18 18.12 -7.59
C GLN A 95 -6.21 17.04 -7.98
N PHE A 96 -5.75 15.84 -8.30
CA PHE A 96 -6.60 14.72 -8.72
C PHE A 96 -6.91 13.72 -7.60
N LEU A 97 -6.30 13.90 -6.43
CA LEU A 97 -6.46 12.98 -5.30
C LEU A 97 -7.19 13.69 -4.15
N GLN A 98 -8.22 13.04 -3.62
CA GLN A 98 -8.87 13.51 -2.41
C GLN A 98 -7.95 13.27 -1.22
N LEU A 99 -7.67 14.34 -0.48
CA LEU A 99 -7.02 14.24 0.81
C LEU A 99 -8.05 13.72 1.82
N MET A 100 -7.68 12.69 2.55
CA MET A 100 -8.45 12.25 3.72
C MET A 100 -8.28 13.25 4.87
N ASP A 101 -9.28 13.33 5.72
CA ASP A 101 -9.22 14.15 6.92
C ASP A 101 -8.04 13.74 7.80
N LYS A 102 -7.40 14.72 8.43
CA LYS A 102 -6.31 14.46 9.36
C LYS A 102 -6.86 13.76 10.60
N PRO A 103 -6.40 12.55 10.94
CA PRO A 103 -6.85 11.86 12.14
C PRO A 103 -6.42 12.60 13.41
N ASP A 104 -7.24 12.49 14.46
CA ASP A 104 -6.89 12.99 15.79
C ASP A 104 -5.97 11.99 16.51
N VAL A 105 -4.68 12.23 16.36
CA VAL A 105 -3.61 11.40 16.91
C VAL A 105 -2.40 12.29 17.19
N ASP A 106 -1.70 12.04 18.31
CA ASP A 106 -0.53 12.83 18.67
C ASP A 106 0.65 12.49 17.75
N VAL A 107 0.99 11.20 17.65
CA VAL A 107 2.13 10.73 16.84
C VAL A 107 1.83 9.37 16.20
N ILE A 108 2.22 9.21 14.93
CA ILE A 108 2.34 7.91 14.26
C ILE A 108 3.74 7.80 13.64
N GLU A 109 4.55 6.89 14.17
CA GLU A 109 5.89 6.58 13.69
C GLU A 109 5.93 5.27 12.94
N GLY A 110 6.83 5.16 11.98
CA GLY A 110 7.06 3.94 11.23
C GLY A 110 5.98 3.61 10.20
N LEU A 111 5.05 4.52 9.91
CA LEU A 111 4.00 4.31 8.92
C LEU A 111 4.60 4.23 7.51
N SER A 112 4.20 3.21 6.78
CA SER A 112 4.53 3.03 5.36
C SER A 112 3.31 3.37 4.50
N PRO A 113 3.47 3.62 3.18
CA PRO A 113 2.33 3.74 2.28
C PRO A 113 1.41 2.52 2.44
N ALA A 114 0.10 2.78 2.53
CA ALA A 114 -0.90 1.76 2.82
C ALA A 114 -1.94 1.66 1.71
N ILE A 115 -2.47 0.45 1.53
CA ILE A 115 -3.62 0.17 0.67
C ILE A 115 -4.72 -0.38 1.56
N ALA A 116 -5.94 0.15 1.43
CA ALA A 116 -7.11 -0.38 2.10
C ALA A 116 -8.00 -1.12 1.10
N ILE A 117 -8.51 -2.27 1.52
CA ILE A 117 -9.57 -2.98 0.82
C ILE A 117 -10.76 -3.03 1.77
N GLU A 118 -11.75 -2.22 1.46
CA GLU A 118 -12.96 -2.14 2.27
C GLU A 118 -14.07 -3.01 1.69
N GLN A 119 -14.80 -3.66 2.57
CA GLN A 119 -16.08 -4.22 2.21
C GLN A 119 -17.09 -3.07 2.13
N LYS A 120 -17.23 -2.44 0.96
CA LYS A 120 -18.33 -1.50 0.75
C LYS A 120 -19.64 -2.24 0.99
N ALA A 121 -20.46 -1.71 1.88
CA ALA A 121 -21.86 -2.10 1.93
C ALA A 121 -22.42 -2.03 0.51
N ALA A 122 -23.10 -3.09 0.08
CA ALA A 122 -23.67 -3.18 -1.26
C ALA A 122 -24.29 -1.83 -1.60
N SER A 123 -23.95 -1.31 -2.78
CA SER A 123 -24.52 -0.05 -3.30
C SER A 123 -26.00 0.00 -2.94
N HIS A 124 -26.48 1.15 -2.42
CA HIS A 124 -27.89 1.36 -2.08
C HIS A 124 -28.83 1.15 -3.28
N ASN A 125 -28.30 0.89 -4.46
CA ASN A 125 -29.08 0.55 -5.64
C ASN A 125 -29.19 -0.99 -5.76
N PRO A 126 -30.36 -1.59 -5.45
CA PRO A 126 -30.57 -3.03 -5.50
C PRO A 126 -30.44 -3.61 -6.92
N ARG A 127 -30.36 -2.78 -7.94
CA ARG A 127 -30.17 -3.18 -9.34
C ARG A 127 -28.70 -3.20 -9.78
N SER A 128 -27.76 -2.78 -8.91
CA SER A 128 -26.34 -2.82 -9.21
C SER A 128 -25.80 -4.24 -9.08
N THR A 129 -25.20 -4.74 -10.14
CA THR A 129 -24.43 -6.00 -10.15
C THR A 129 -22.95 -5.67 -10.08
N VAL A 130 -22.12 -6.67 -9.77
CA VAL A 130 -20.65 -6.52 -9.81
C VAL A 130 -20.21 -5.99 -11.18
N GLY A 131 -20.79 -6.51 -12.26
CA GLY A 131 -20.46 -6.07 -13.62
C GLY A 131 -20.72 -4.59 -13.88
N THR A 132 -21.79 -4.02 -13.30
CA THR A 132 -22.12 -2.60 -13.47
C THR A 132 -21.32 -1.69 -12.53
N VAL A 133 -21.00 -2.13 -11.32
CA VAL A 133 -20.20 -1.36 -10.34
C VAL A 133 -18.73 -1.28 -10.76
N THR A 134 -18.22 -2.33 -11.40
CA THR A 134 -16.82 -2.41 -11.86
C THR A 134 -16.62 -1.96 -13.31
N GLU A 135 -17.70 -1.50 -13.98
CA GLU A 135 -17.71 -1.13 -15.41
C GLU A 135 -17.39 -2.31 -16.37
N ILE A 136 -17.17 -3.52 -15.87
CA ILE A 136 -16.91 -4.70 -16.69
C ILE A 136 -18.04 -4.93 -17.69
N HIS A 137 -19.28 -4.61 -17.32
CA HIS A 137 -20.44 -4.74 -18.17
C HIS A 137 -20.32 -3.91 -19.47
N ASP A 138 -19.74 -2.72 -19.40
CA ASP A 138 -19.58 -1.86 -20.57
C ASP A 138 -18.51 -2.40 -21.53
N TYR A 139 -17.43 -2.94 -20.99
CA TYR A 139 -16.43 -3.64 -21.80
C TYR A 139 -17.00 -4.90 -22.44
N LEU A 140 -17.80 -5.68 -21.72
CA LEU A 140 -18.48 -6.87 -22.28
C LEU A 140 -19.47 -6.49 -23.39
N ARG A 141 -20.25 -5.44 -23.22
CA ARG A 141 -21.16 -4.94 -24.26
C ARG A 141 -20.39 -4.59 -25.54
N LEU A 142 -19.28 -3.89 -25.40
CA LEU A 142 -18.43 -3.53 -26.54
C LEU A 142 -17.84 -4.76 -27.21
N LEU A 143 -17.34 -5.72 -26.42
CA LEU A 143 -16.79 -6.98 -26.93
C LEU A 143 -17.83 -7.76 -27.73
N TYR A 144 -19.01 -8.00 -27.16
CA TYR A 144 -20.07 -8.73 -27.83
C TYR A 144 -20.62 -7.99 -29.06
N ALA A 145 -20.71 -6.67 -29.02
CA ALA A 145 -21.13 -5.88 -30.18
C ALA A 145 -20.14 -5.95 -31.34
N ARG A 146 -18.86 -6.15 -31.07
CA ARG A 146 -17.79 -6.17 -32.08
C ARG A 146 -17.40 -7.57 -32.55
N ALA A 147 -17.41 -8.55 -31.67
CA ALA A 147 -16.91 -9.90 -31.88
C ALA A 147 -17.94 -10.99 -31.61
N GLY A 148 -19.13 -10.67 -31.10
CA GLY A 148 -20.19 -11.62 -30.84
C GLY A 148 -20.88 -12.07 -32.13
N THR A 149 -21.26 -13.36 -32.20
CA THR A 149 -22.12 -13.88 -33.27
C THR A 149 -23.58 -13.76 -32.81
N PRO A 150 -24.41 -13.01 -33.51
CA PRO A 150 -25.84 -12.92 -33.18
C PRO A 150 -26.53 -14.25 -33.44
N PHE A 151 -27.45 -14.62 -32.55
CA PHE A 151 -28.31 -15.78 -32.70
C PHE A 151 -29.63 -15.36 -33.34
#